data_6b47164e15fb98d1bf48299dc754deaf
#
_entry.id   6b47164e15fb98d1bf48299dc754deaf
#
_cell.length_a   1.000
_cell.length_b   1.000
_cell.length_c   1.000
_cell.angle_alpha   90.00
_cell.angle_beta   90.00
_cell.angle_gamma   90.00
#
_symmetry.space_group_name_H-M   'P 1'
#
loop_
_entity.id
_entity.type
_entity.pdbx_description
1 polymer ?
#
loop_
_entity_poly.entity_id
_entity_poly.type
_entity_poly.pdbx_seq_one_letter_code
_entity_poly.pdbx_strand_id
1 'polypeptide(L)'
;MLKRKKLLAALLAGTMMLSLVGCGKKADTSGDTTDPNLPPAETQLTPWDEASQIYNTEETDEELYQKALEEGGTVTLYSISSRCTKVEAAFEEKYPGIDCVPFDISTNELLEKVTREYEAGQHVADVVHIKDQDGSMWNQYVANKTFYNYQPADIFAHIDPSYTATATPLYIELTQLFYNTEAYPDGSPITNIWQLTEPQWKGKIMMQNPLDNLAWGSWITGFCVGDVPDQLAASYKELYGKDLELSDGCENAGYEFLKRLHDNEPIFTSSSDEIAESVGTKGQTNPPVGFCASSKLRKNEDNGWCLAPVNLEPTTGIPAINTLYVVGECEHPNAAKLFIRFMMGGVDGDLSGYKYFNTLGGWPVRDDIEPAEGSTPYSELHVSDFNVTDIYENINPVRDFWTLLG
;
A
#
# COMPACT_ATOMS: atom_id res chain seq x y z
N MET A 1 35.94 51.62 -17.43
CA MET A 1 37.31 51.12 -17.39
C MET A 1 37.23 49.62 -17.13
N LEU A 2 37.29 48.85 -18.19
CA LEU A 2 38.38 47.99 -18.70
C LEU A 2 39.15 47.28 -17.57
N LYS A 3 39.16 45.95 -17.50
CA LYS A 3 39.91 45.05 -18.38
C LYS A 3 39.44 43.59 -18.30
N ARG A 4 39.28 43.00 -19.48
CA ARG A 4 39.25 41.57 -19.79
C ARG A 4 40.57 40.88 -19.40
N LYS A 5 40.51 39.56 -19.06
CA LYS A 5 41.48 38.58 -19.54
C LYS A 5 40.83 37.20 -19.69
N LYS A 6 40.97 36.66 -20.90
CA LYS A 6 40.73 35.32 -21.38
C LYS A 6 41.97 34.44 -21.13
N LEU A 7 41.80 33.15 -21.32
CA LEU A 7 42.65 32.03 -21.69
C LEU A 7 42.69 30.95 -20.62
N LEU A 8 42.67 29.61 -20.87
CA LEU A 8 42.99 28.79 -22.07
C LEU A 8 42.38 27.38 -21.87
N ALA A 9 41.91 26.80 -22.93
CA ALA A 9 41.58 25.36 -23.01
C ALA A 9 42.85 24.52 -23.19
N ALA A 10 42.85 23.30 -22.65
CA ALA A 10 43.79 22.26 -23.09
C ALA A 10 43.07 20.91 -23.17
N LEU A 11 42.92 20.44 -24.41
CA LEU A 11 42.60 19.06 -24.77
C LEU A 11 43.82 18.18 -24.42
N LEU A 12 43.55 16.97 -23.92
CA LEU A 12 44.44 15.83 -24.14
C LEU A 12 43.59 14.57 -24.38
N ALA A 13 43.68 14.11 -25.61
CA ALA A 13 43.22 12.79 -26.06
C ALA A 13 44.38 11.76 -25.91
N GLY A 14 44.01 10.52 -25.67
CA GLY A 14 44.97 9.39 -25.70
C GLY A 14 44.38 8.16 -25.09
N THR A 15 43.96 7.29 -25.78
CA THR A 15 44.30 6.13 -26.60
C THR A 15 43.70 4.85 -26.05
N MET A 16 42.88 4.21 -26.88
CA MET A 16 42.37 2.84 -26.74
C MET A 16 43.53 1.83 -26.72
N MET A 17 43.40 0.78 -25.91
CA MET A 17 43.94 -0.55 -26.26
C MET A 17 42.85 -1.61 -25.98
N LEU A 18 42.39 -2.22 -27.07
CA LEU A 18 41.72 -3.50 -27.09
C LEU A 18 42.75 -4.62 -26.76
N SER A 19 42.32 -5.54 -25.93
CA SER A 19 42.86 -6.91 -25.97
C SER A 19 41.74 -7.93 -25.82
N LEU A 20 41.35 -8.49 -26.96
CA LEU A 20 40.60 -9.74 -27.08
C LEU A 20 41.54 -10.93 -26.77
N VAL A 21 41.16 -11.75 -25.81
CA VAL A 21 41.50 -13.19 -25.86
C VAL A 21 40.28 -13.96 -25.35
N GLY A 22 39.70 -14.76 -26.24
CA GLY A 22 38.65 -15.71 -25.92
C GLY A 22 39.21 -17.01 -25.39
N CYS A 23 38.36 -17.74 -24.66
CA CYS A 23 38.13 -19.17 -24.85
C CYS A 23 37.03 -19.64 -23.88
N GLY A 24 36.06 -20.32 -24.42
CA GLY A 24 34.84 -20.75 -23.71
C GLY A 24 35.07 -21.88 -22.72
N LYS A 25 34.19 -21.92 -21.74
CA LYS A 25 33.73 -23.15 -21.09
C LYS A 25 32.25 -22.99 -20.80
N LYS A 26 31.46 -23.97 -21.21
CA LYS A 26 30.07 -24.15 -20.79
C LYS A 26 30.03 -24.22 -19.27
N ALA A 27 29.23 -23.37 -18.66
CA ALA A 27 28.85 -23.50 -17.26
C ALA A 27 27.48 -24.18 -17.19
N ASP A 28 27.39 -25.17 -16.34
CA ASP A 28 26.19 -25.89 -15.99
C ASP A 28 25.21 -24.94 -15.30
N THR A 29 23.95 -25.04 -15.72
CA THR A 29 22.80 -24.41 -15.03
C THR A 29 22.49 -25.18 -13.75
N SER A 30 23.07 -24.75 -12.64
CA SER A 30 22.54 -25.05 -11.30
C SER A 30 21.68 -23.86 -10.88
N GLY A 31 20.43 -24.13 -10.51
CA GLY A 31 19.45 -23.11 -10.17
C GLY A 31 19.92 -22.22 -9.03
N ASP A 32 20.00 -20.95 -9.35
CA ASP A 32 20.25 -19.88 -8.40
C ASP A 32 18.87 -19.54 -7.77
N THR A 33 18.67 -20.01 -6.56
CA THR A 33 17.60 -19.51 -5.70
C THR A 33 18.11 -18.20 -5.11
N THR A 34 17.98 -17.10 -5.84
CA THR A 34 18.21 -15.77 -5.30
C THR A 34 17.14 -15.52 -4.26
N ASP A 35 17.55 -15.31 -3.02
CA ASP A 35 16.69 -14.80 -1.95
C ASP A 35 16.06 -13.46 -2.43
N PRO A 36 14.74 -13.35 -2.56
CA PRO A 36 14.10 -12.14 -3.07
C PRO A 36 14.31 -10.91 -2.17
N ASN A 37 14.83 -11.10 -0.96
CA ASN A 37 15.13 -10.02 0.00
C ASN A 37 16.56 -9.49 -0.14
N LEU A 38 17.41 -10.13 -0.95
CA LEU A 38 18.71 -9.59 -1.24
C LEU A 38 18.61 -8.60 -2.40
N PRO A 39 19.26 -7.42 -2.29
CA PRO A 39 19.42 -6.54 -3.42
C PRO A 39 20.07 -7.30 -4.58
N PRO A 40 19.81 -6.91 -5.86
CA PRO A 40 20.44 -7.55 -7.02
C PRO A 40 21.94 -7.77 -6.79
N ALA A 41 22.47 -8.91 -7.19
CA ALA A 41 23.78 -9.48 -6.84
C ALA A 41 25.03 -8.59 -7.08
N GLU A 42 24.87 -7.34 -7.47
CA GLU A 42 25.93 -6.36 -7.66
C GLU A 42 25.96 -5.23 -6.60
N THR A 43 25.05 -5.23 -5.63
CA THR A 43 24.99 -4.16 -4.64
C THR A 43 25.85 -4.54 -3.43
N GLN A 44 27.03 -3.96 -3.32
CA GLN A 44 27.83 -4.07 -2.10
C GLN A 44 27.04 -3.49 -0.92
N LEU A 45 27.08 -4.19 0.22
CA LEU A 45 26.52 -3.68 1.48
C LEU A 45 27.17 -2.34 1.81
N THR A 46 26.37 -1.38 2.26
CA THR A 46 26.90 -0.13 2.78
C THR A 46 27.45 -0.33 4.20
N PRO A 47 28.31 0.55 4.71
CA PRO A 47 28.73 0.48 6.10
C PRO A 47 27.56 0.49 7.08
N TRP A 48 26.44 1.15 6.73
CA TRP A 48 25.24 1.15 7.54
C TRP A 48 24.51 -0.21 7.46
N ASP A 49 24.42 -0.84 6.28
CA ASP A 49 23.84 -2.18 6.13
C ASP A 49 24.54 -3.19 7.03
N GLU A 50 25.90 -3.12 7.09
CA GLU A 50 26.70 -3.99 7.93
C GLU A 50 26.54 -3.69 9.43
N ALA A 51 26.55 -2.42 9.80
CA ALA A 51 26.45 -1.99 11.22
C ALA A 51 25.06 -2.25 11.79
N SER A 52 23.99 -1.97 11.03
CA SER A 52 22.60 -2.18 11.43
C SER A 52 22.19 -3.65 11.44
N GLN A 53 22.94 -4.50 10.71
CA GLN A 53 22.55 -5.88 10.44
C GLN A 53 21.11 -5.97 9.88
N ILE A 54 20.76 -5.06 8.97
CA ILE A 54 19.38 -4.90 8.49
C ILE A 54 18.84 -6.17 7.80
N TYR A 55 19.72 -6.99 7.25
CA TYR A 55 19.37 -8.25 6.62
C TYR A 55 19.43 -9.46 7.58
N ASN A 56 19.75 -9.26 8.86
CA ASN A 56 19.62 -10.31 9.87
C ASN A 56 18.18 -10.43 10.32
N THR A 57 17.52 -11.52 9.92
CA THR A 57 16.10 -11.78 10.17
C THR A 57 15.84 -12.73 11.34
N GLU A 58 16.90 -13.28 11.94
CA GLU A 58 16.84 -14.29 13.00
C GLU A 58 16.94 -13.71 14.42
N GLU A 59 17.05 -12.38 14.54
CA GLU A 59 17.17 -11.72 15.84
C GLU A 59 15.89 -11.82 16.64
N THR A 60 16.03 -12.14 17.92
CA THR A 60 14.90 -12.20 18.87
C THR A 60 14.51 -10.81 19.37
N ASP A 61 13.28 -10.68 19.89
CA ASP A 61 12.79 -9.45 20.49
C ASP A 61 13.70 -8.99 21.65
N GLU A 62 14.21 -9.92 22.47
CA GLU A 62 15.11 -9.60 23.61
C GLU A 62 16.45 -9.06 23.11
N GLU A 63 17.06 -9.69 22.09
CA GLU A 63 18.33 -9.20 21.53
C GLU A 63 18.18 -7.81 20.93
N LEU A 64 17.09 -7.59 20.18
CA LEU A 64 16.77 -6.27 19.60
C LEU A 64 16.48 -5.23 20.67
N TYR A 65 15.78 -5.61 21.75
CA TYR A 65 15.50 -4.71 22.86
C TYR A 65 16.77 -4.21 23.56
N GLN A 66 17.70 -5.11 23.83
CA GLN A 66 18.98 -4.71 24.43
C GLN A 66 19.79 -3.79 23.51
N LYS A 67 19.86 -4.11 22.21
CA LYS A 67 20.52 -3.26 21.21
C LYS A 67 19.84 -1.90 21.07
N ALA A 68 18.51 -1.84 21.09
CA ALA A 68 17.75 -0.60 21.01
C ALA A 68 18.02 0.34 22.19
N LEU A 69 18.19 -0.22 23.40
CA LEU A 69 18.61 0.57 24.57
C LEU A 69 20.04 1.13 24.42
N GLU A 70 20.94 0.37 23.78
CA GLU A 70 22.31 0.82 23.50
C GLU A 70 22.34 1.93 22.42
N GLU A 71 21.37 1.95 21.50
CA GLU A 71 21.17 3.00 20.48
C GLU A 71 20.62 4.30 21.06
N GLY A 72 20.22 4.34 22.31
CA GLY A 72 19.67 5.52 22.96
C GLY A 72 18.22 5.41 23.39
N GLY A 73 17.57 4.30 23.09
CA GLY A 73 16.20 4.02 23.53
C GLY A 73 15.16 4.96 22.92
N THR A 74 15.20 5.15 21.60
CA THR A 74 14.20 5.95 20.87
C THR A 74 13.83 5.24 19.57
N VAL A 75 12.57 5.40 19.11
CA VAL A 75 12.11 5.03 17.77
C VAL A 75 11.13 6.06 17.24
N THR A 76 11.39 6.61 16.07
CA THR A 76 10.52 7.57 15.40
C THR A 76 9.69 6.90 14.32
N LEU A 77 8.37 6.97 14.44
CA LEU A 77 7.40 6.37 13.50
C LEU A 77 6.71 7.44 12.66
N TYR A 78 6.82 7.35 11.34
CA TYR A 78 5.92 8.07 10.43
C TYR A 78 4.81 7.13 9.96
N SER A 79 3.56 7.48 10.20
CA SER A 79 2.41 6.61 9.98
C SER A 79 1.26 7.34 9.31
N ILE A 80 0.61 6.66 8.37
CA ILE A 80 -0.64 7.11 7.74
C ILE A 80 -1.89 6.75 8.57
N SER A 81 -1.71 6.26 9.78
CA SER A 81 -2.79 5.79 10.66
C SER A 81 -2.77 6.44 12.02
N SER A 82 -3.87 7.09 12.38
CA SER A 82 -4.08 7.67 13.72
C SER A 82 -4.00 6.65 14.88
N ARG A 83 -3.91 5.35 14.56
CA ARG A 83 -3.70 4.29 15.55
C ARG A 83 -2.26 4.28 16.11
N CYS A 84 -1.33 5.00 15.48
CA CYS A 84 0.07 5.05 15.87
C CYS A 84 0.27 5.49 17.33
N THR A 85 -0.55 6.42 17.86
CA THR A 85 -0.49 6.84 19.26
C THR A 85 -0.92 5.75 20.27
N LYS A 86 -1.77 4.82 19.84
CA LYS A 86 -2.15 3.66 20.66
C LYS A 86 -1.06 2.59 20.64
N VAL A 87 -0.38 2.44 19.51
CA VAL A 87 0.75 1.53 19.34
C VAL A 87 1.93 2.03 20.17
N GLU A 88 2.21 3.35 20.13
CA GLU A 88 3.21 4.02 20.98
C GLU A 88 3.06 3.61 22.44
N ALA A 89 1.91 3.90 23.06
CA ALA A 89 1.68 3.62 24.47
C ALA A 89 1.85 2.13 24.83
N ALA A 90 1.41 1.22 23.94
CA ALA A 90 1.55 -0.22 24.17
C ALA A 90 3.00 -0.71 23.98
N PHE A 91 3.76 -0.08 23.09
CA PHE A 91 5.17 -0.39 22.87
C PHE A 91 6.02 0.02 24.05
N GLU A 92 5.84 1.24 24.57
CA GLU A 92 6.55 1.77 25.73
C GLU A 92 6.22 0.98 27.02
N GLU A 93 4.97 0.49 27.14
CA GLU A 93 4.59 -0.40 28.24
C GLU A 93 5.35 -1.74 28.18
N LYS A 94 5.49 -2.31 26.97
CA LYS A 94 6.18 -3.60 26.78
C LYS A 94 7.70 -3.48 26.86
N TYR A 95 8.28 -2.39 26.37
CA TYR A 95 9.72 -2.16 26.27
C TYR A 95 10.15 -0.88 27.04
N PRO A 96 10.13 -0.90 28.38
CA PRO A 96 10.48 0.27 29.20
C PRO A 96 11.87 0.81 28.89
N GLY A 97 11.99 2.10 28.71
CA GLY A 97 13.24 2.79 28.39
C GLY A 97 13.46 3.03 26.90
N ILE A 98 12.51 2.62 26.06
CA ILE A 98 12.45 3.05 24.66
C ILE A 98 11.26 4.01 24.51
N ASP A 99 11.54 5.24 24.05
CA ASP A 99 10.57 6.29 23.77
C ASP A 99 10.12 6.19 22.28
N CYS A 100 8.83 6.07 22.04
CA CYS A 100 8.28 6.01 20.69
C CYS A 100 7.70 7.36 20.30
N VAL A 101 8.15 7.94 19.19
CA VAL A 101 7.72 9.26 18.70
C VAL A 101 6.89 9.12 17.41
N PRO A 102 5.56 9.00 17.52
CA PRO A 102 4.70 8.81 16.34
C PRO A 102 4.30 10.13 15.69
N PHE A 103 4.25 10.11 14.35
CA PHE A 103 3.68 11.18 13.52
C PHE A 103 2.53 10.61 12.69
N ASP A 104 1.32 11.10 12.92
CA ASP A 104 0.13 10.80 12.10
C ASP A 104 0.05 11.81 10.96
N ILE A 105 0.42 11.40 9.76
CA ILE A 105 0.52 12.28 8.58
C ILE A 105 -0.02 11.57 7.33
N SER A 106 -0.45 12.34 6.34
CA SER A 106 -0.97 11.79 5.08
C SER A 106 0.13 11.12 4.25
N THR A 107 -0.26 10.22 3.33
CA THR A 107 0.70 9.52 2.44
C THR A 107 1.62 10.49 1.71
N ASN A 108 1.07 11.53 1.09
CA ASN A 108 1.87 12.50 0.33
C ASN A 108 2.83 13.28 1.23
N GLU A 109 2.36 13.69 2.39
CA GLU A 109 3.17 14.41 3.40
C GLU A 109 4.31 13.55 3.95
N LEU A 110 4.03 12.26 4.19
CA LEU A 110 5.01 11.29 4.64
C LEU A 110 6.12 11.11 3.61
N LEU A 111 5.77 10.83 2.37
CA LEU A 111 6.74 10.62 1.29
C LEU A 111 7.56 11.88 1.00
N GLU A 112 6.93 13.05 0.96
CA GLU A 112 7.63 14.33 0.79
C GLU A 112 8.61 14.60 1.95
N LYS A 113 8.16 14.31 3.20
CA LYS A 113 8.97 14.54 4.39
C LYS A 113 10.20 13.63 4.42
N VAL A 114 10.00 12.32 4.23
CA VAL A 114 11.11 11.35 4.22
C VAL A 114 12.09 11.65 3.08
N THR A 115 11.59 11.89 1.87
CA THR A 115 12.44 12.21 0.71
C THR A 115 13.32 13.42 0.99
N ARG A 116 12.73 14.50 1.50
CA ARG A 116 13.42 15.75 1.80
C ARG A 116 14.45 15.61 2.92
N GLU A 117 14.12 14.82 3.95
CA GLU A 117 15.05 14.51 5.05
C GLU A 117 16.22 13.68 4.56
N TYR A 118 15.94 12.62 3.79
CA TYR A 118 16.96 11.74 3.22
C TYR A 118 17.93 12.48 2.30
N GLU A 119 17.42 13.33 1.38
CA GLU A 119 18.23 14.16 0.50
C GLU A 119 19.08 15.18 1.26
N ALA A 120 18.62 15.63 2.43
CA ALA A 120 19.36 16.54 3.31
C ALA A 120 20.37 15.81 4.22
N GLY A 121 20.48 14.48 4.15
CA GLY A 121 21.29 13.66 5.05
C GLY A 121 20.77 13.70 6.50
N GLN A 122 19.46 13.88 6.67
CA GLN A 122 18.77 13.86 7.95
C GLN A 122 17.87 12.61 7.97
N HIS A 123 18.14 11.68 8.87
CA HIS A 123 17.42 10.40 8.95
C HIS A 123 16.58 10.38 10.23
N VAL A 124 15.53 11.23 10.25
CA VAL A 124 14.71 11.48 11.45
C VAL A 124 13.77 10.31 11.75
N ALA A 125 13.16 9.74 10.70
CA ALA A 125 12.29 8.58 10.87
C ALA A 125 13.13 7.29 10.93
N ASP A 126 12.76 6.39 11.84
CA ASP A 126 13.31 5.03 11.93
C ASP A 126 12.40 4.02 11.22
N VAL A 127 11.08 4.21 11.37
CA VAL A 127 10.05 3.33 10.80
C VAL A 127 9.03 4.13 10.00
N VAL A 128 8.63 3.59 8.86
CA VAL A 128 7.51 4.09 8.05
C VAL A 128 6.41 3.03 8.00
N HIS A 129 5.17 3.47 8.29
CA HIS A 129 3.94 2.71 8.10
C HIS A 129 3.12 3.37 7.00
N ILE A 130 3.02 2.71 5.85
CA ILE A 130 2.41 3.25 4.62
C ILE A 130 1.72 2.14 3.84
N LYS A 131 0.95 2.49 2.81
CA LYS A 131 0.40 1.54 1.83
C LYS A 131 1.20 1.63 0.54
N ASP A 132 1.62 0.48 0.02
CA ASP A 132 2.14 0.39 -1.34
C ASP A 132 1.01 -0.09 -2.27
N GLN A 133 0.34 0.84 -2.92
CA GLN A 133 -0.77 0.55 -3.83
C GLN A 133 -0.39 0.75 -5.30
N ASP A 134 0.71 1.44 -5.57
CA ASP A 134 1.17 1.77 -6.91
C ASP A 134 2.55 1.18 -7.24
N GLY A 135 3.14 0.40 -6.34
CA GLY A 135 4.46 -0.17 -6.51
C GLY A 135 5.62 0.83 -6.35
N SER A 136 5.34 2.08 -6.00
CA SER A 136 6.39 3.09 -5.85
C SER A 136 7.32 2.80 -4.69
N MET A 137 6.83 2.18 -3.62
CA MET A 137 7.68 1.82 -2.47
C MET A 137 8.80 0.88 -2.91
N TRP A 138 8.46 -0.18 -3.64
CA TRP A 138 9.44 -1.14 -4.15
C TRP A 138 10.32 -0.52 -5.23
N ASN A 139 9.71 0.07 -6.28
CA ASN A 139 10.44 0.51 -7.47
C ASN A 139 11.28 1.79 -7.28
N GLN A 140 10.98 2.59 -6.26
CA GLN A 140 11.70 3.84 -5.99
C GLN A 140 12.41 3.80 -4.64
N TYR A 141 11.69 3.61 -3.54
CA TYR A 141 12.23 3.79 -2.20
C TYR A 141 13.09 2.61 -1.73
N VAL A 142 12.68 1.37 -2.02
CA VAL A 142 13.50 0.19 -1.71
C VAL A 142 14.65 0.06 -2.71
N ALA A 143 14.40 0.29 -4.00
CA ALA A 143 15.44 0.20 -5.04
C ALA A 143 16.60 1.17 -4.82
N ASN A 144 16.37 2.34 -4.24
CA ASN A 144 17.41 3.33 -3.93
C ASN A 144 17.86 3.33 -2.46
N LYS A 145 17.43 2.34 -1.68
CA LYS A 145 17.77 2.15 -0.26
C LYS A 145 17.29 3.26 0.69
N THR A 146 16.30 4.06 0.28
CA THR A 146 15.61 4.97 1.21
C THR A 146 14.79 4.17 2.23
N PHE A 147 14.22 3.03 1.80
CA PHE A 147 13.50 2.08 2.64
C PHE A 147 14.12 0.69 2.55
N TYR A 148 13.99 -0.07 3.63
CA TYR A 148 14.38 -1.46 3.72
C TYR A 148 13.21 -2.32 4.20
N ASN A 149 13.00 -3.45 3.54
CA ASN A 149 12.12 -4.51 3.99
C ASN A 149 12.83 -5.32 5.09
N TYR A 150 12.40 -5.17 6.33
CA TYR A 150 12.83 -6.03 7.41
C TYR A 150 11.80 -7.14 7.61
N GLN A 151 12.18 -8.38 7.37
CA GLN A 151 11.29 -9.54 7.32
C GLN A 151 11.74 -10.58 8.37
N PRO A 152 11.31 -10.45 9.65
CA PRO A 152 11.69 -11.39 10.70
C PRO A 152 11.22 -12.82 10.37
N ALA A 153 12.16 -13.76 10.31
CA ALA A 153 11.96 -15.09 9.74
C ALA A 153 10.85 -15.89 10.45
N ASP A 154 10.76 -15.79 11.76
CA ASP A 154 9.73 -16.44 12.57
C ASP A 154 8.31 -15.94 12.26
N ILE A 155 8.14 -14.63 12.10
CA ILE A 155 6.85 -14.02 11.77
C ILE A 155 6.49 -14.29 10.29
N PHE A 156 7.47 -14.17 9.41
CA PHE A 156 7.26 -14.35 7.96
C PHE A 156 6.97 -15.79 7.57
N ALA A 157 7.31 -16.79 8.41
CA ALA A 157 6.88 -18.17 8.23
C ALA A 157 5.34 -18.34 8.21
N HIS A 158 4.60 -17.35 8.71
CA HIS A 158 3.14 -17.31 8.78
C HIS A 158 2.49 -16.39 7.73
N ILE A 159 3.24 -15.91 6.74
CA ILE A 159 2.73 -14.99 5.71
C ILE A 159 2.89 -15.65 4.33
N ASP A 160 1.84 -15.57 3.52
CA ASP A 160 1.90 -16.07 2.14
C ASP A 160 3.01 -15.34 1.36
N PRO A 161 3.91 -16.07 0.68
CA PRO A 161 5.02 -15.48 -0.09
C PRO A 161 4.58 -14.45 -1.14
N SER A 162 3.35 -14.52 -1.64
CA SER A 162 2.83 -13.51 -2.59
C SER A 162 2.76 -12.09 -2.01
N TYR A 163 2.63 -11.96 -0.70
CA TYR A 163 2.61 -10.65 -0.02
C TYR A 163 4.00 -10.15 0.39
N THR A 164 5.01 -11.00 0.40
CA THR A 164 6.33 -10.68 0.97
C THR A 164 7.37 -10.29 -0.06
N ALA A 165 7.10 -10.52 -1.34
CA ALA A 165 8.07 -10.31 -2.42
C ALA A 165 8.61 -8.86 -2.51
N THR A 166 7.77 -7.88 -2.20
CA THR A 166 8.10 -6.45 -2.37
C THR A 166 7.94 -5.61 -1.10
N ALA A 167 7.47 -6.19 0.01
CA ALA A 167 7.09 -5.42 1.19
C ALA A 167 7.23 -6.22 2.50
N THR A 168 7.19 -5.51 3.62
CA THR A 168 6.92 -6.05 4.96
C THR A 168 5.45 -5.79 5.28
N PRO A 169 4.54 -6.72 4.94
CA PRO A 169 3.10 -6.50 5.04
C PRO A 169 2.64 -6.59 6.49
N LEU A 170 1.72 -5.73 6.89
CA LEU A 170 1.13 -5.70 8.23
C LEU A 170 -0.31 -6.25 8.23
N TYR A 171 -1.18 -5.71 7.38
CA TYR A 171 -2.57 -6.15 7.21
C TYR A 171 -3.12 -5.64 5.87
N ILE A 172 -4.25 -6.23 5.44
CA ILE A 172 -4.93 -5.87 4.19
C ILE A 172 -6.15 -5.01 4.52
N GLU A 173 -6.36 -3.96 3.74
CA GLU A 173 -7.62 -3.22 3.62
C GLU A 173 -8.10 -3.26 2.16
N LEU A 174 -9.38 -2.94 1.94
CA LEU A 174 -9.95 -2.74 0.61
C LEU A 174 -10.46 -1.31 0.48
N THR A 175 -10.42 -0.74 -0.71
CA THR A 175 -11.31 0.34 -1.10
C THR A 175 -12.59 -0.30 -1.60
N GLN A 176 -13.62 -0.32 -0.77
CA GLN A 176 -14.83 -1.12 -0.95
C GLN A 176 -16.06 -0.24 -1.06
N LEU A 177 -17.07 -0.67 -1.81
CA LEU A 177 -18.36 0.00 -1.88
C LEU A 177 -19.16 -0.24 -0.59
N PHE A 178 -19.78 0.82 -0.10
CA PHE A 178 -20.66 0.78 1.07
C PHE A 178 -22.05 1.31 0.75
N TYR A 179 -23.03 0.79 1.49
CA TYR A 179 -24.42 1.21 1.42
C TYR A 179 -25.01 1.39 2.83
N ASN A 180 -26.19 2.02 2.91
CA ASN A 180 -26.91 2.29 4.15
C ASN A 180 -27.92 1.18 4.43
N THR A 181 -27.75 0.43 5.52
CA THR A 181 -28.61 -0.71 5.87
C THR A 181 -29.98 -0.32 6.36
N GLU A 182 -30.18 0.90 6.84
CA GLU A 182 -31.50 1.40 7.23
C GLU A 182 -32.38 1.71 6.01
N ALA A 183 -31.77 2.30 4.95
CA ALA A 183 -32.46 2.59 3.70
C ALA A 183 -32.67 1.33 2.84
N TYR A 184 -31.79 0.35 2.95
CA TYR A 184 -31.83 -0.91 2.21
C TYR A 184 -31.76 -2.11 3.16
N PRO A 185 -32.86 -2.39 3.91
CA PRO A 185 -32.87 -3.42 4.94
C PRO A 185 -32.81 -4.86 4.40
N ASP A 186 -33.16 -5.05 3.13
CA ASP A 186 -33.12 -6.35 2.46
C ASP A 186 -31.75 -6.69 1.84
N GLY A 187 -30.76 -5.81 2.01
CA GLY A 187 -29.40 -5.96 1.48
C GLY A 187 -29.02 -4.85 0.50
N SER A 188 -27.81 -4.95 -0.05
CA SER A 188 -27.29 -3.96 -0.99
C SER A 188 -28.18 -3.82 -2.23
N PRO A 189 -28.50 -2.59 -2.67
CA PRO A 189 -29.18 -2.35 -3.94
C PRO A 189 -28.31 -2.58 -5.17
N ILE A 190 -27.03 -2.84 -4.97
CA ILE A 190 -26.00 -3.07 -5.98
C ILE A 190 -25.28 -4.37 -5.64
N THR A 191 -25.14 -5.27 -6.59
CA THR A 191 -24.43 -6.54 -6.44
C THR A 191 -23.33 -6.70 -7.50
N ASN A 192 -23.40 -5.93 -8.57
CA ASN A 192 -22.46 -5.95 -9.67
C ASN A 192 -21.94 -4.53 -9.95
N ILE A 193 -20.64 -4.40 -10.17
CA ILE A 193 -20.01 -3.09 -10.34
C ILE A 193 -20.58 -2.29 -11.51
N TRP A 194 -21.04 -2.95 -12.57
CA TRP A 194 -21.65 -2.28 -13.73
C TRP A 194 -22.96 -1.58 -13.41
N GLN A 195 -23.67 -1.97 -12.35
CA GLN A 195 -24.89 -1.27 -11.93
C GLN A 195 -24.59 0.16 -11.49
N LEU A 196 -23.36 0.46 -11.05
CA LEU A 196 -22.94 1.83 -10.75
C LEU A 196 -22.97 2.76 -11.98
N THR A 197 -22.95 2.18 -13.18
CA THR A 197 -23.02 2.95 -14.42
C THR A 197 -24.46 3.20 -14.92
N GLU A 198 -25.46 2.71 -14.18
CA GLU A 198 -26.86 2.86 -14.55
C GLU A 198 -27.40 4.25 -14.15
N PRO A 199 -28.37 4.81 -14.90
CA PRO A 199 -28.85 6.18 -14.69
C PRO A 199 -29.41 6.49 -13.30
N GLN A 200 -29.94 5.49 -12.56
CA GLN A 200 -30.46 5.70 -11.22
C GLN A 200 -29.37 6.07 -10.20
N TRP A 201 -28.12 5.78 -10.49
CA TRP A 201 -26.97 6.09 -9.63
C TRP A 201 -26.25 7.39 -10.02
N LYS A 202 -26.71 8.07 -11.07
CA LYS A 202 -26.15 9.35 -11.48
C LYS A 202 -26.19 10.38 -10.36
N GLY A 203 -25.02 10.94 -10.00
CA GLY A 203 -24.85 11.90 -8.92
C GLY A 203 -25.08 11.32 -7.51
N LYS A 204 -24.96 10.00 -7.33
CA LYS A 204 -25.17 9.32 -6.03
C LYS A 204 -24.01 8.40 -5.62
N ILE A 205 -22.93 8.38 -6.37
CA ILE A 205 -21.76 7.58 -6.06
C ILE A 205 -20.73 8.51 -5.45
N MET A 206 -20.29 8.23 -4.24
CA MET A 206 -19.24 9.01 -3.56
C MET A 206 -17.90 8.31 -3.64
N MET A 207 -16.86 9.06 -3.93
CA MET A 207 -15.47 8.58 -3.96
C MET A 207 -14.49 9.74 -3.81
N GLN A 208 -13.21 9.46 -3.57
CA GLN A 208 -12.19 10.51 -3.65
C GLN A 208 -11.76 10.68 -5.12
N ASN A 209 -11.30 11.88 -5.45
CA ASN A 209 -10.83 12.14 -6.81
C ASN A 209 -9.52 11.38 -7.08
N PRO A 210 -9.46 10.53 -8.11
CA PRO A 210 -8.26 9.77 -8.46
C PRO A 210 -7.03 10.62 -8.85
N LEU A 211 -7.25 11.88 -9.21
CA LEU A 211 -6.16 12.80 -9.58
C LEU A 211 -5.48 13.42 -8.35
N ASP A 212 -6.20 13.55 -7.25
CA ASP A 212 -5.71 14.25 -6.04
C ASP A 212 -5.01 13.30 -5.06
N ASN A 213 -5.21 11.99 -5.22
CA ASN A 213 -4.72 10.98 -4.29
C ASN A 213 -4.14 9.78 -5.03
N LEU A 214 -2.88 9.45 -4.73
CA LEU A 214 -2.16 8.35 -5.39
C LEU A 214 -2.86 7.00 -5.21
N ALA A 215 -3.35 6.70 -4.00
CA ALA A 215 -4.06 5.46 -3.72
C ALA A 215 -5.33 5.29 -4.58
N TRP A 216 -6.02 6.39 -4.88
CA TRP A 216 -7.20 6.37 -5.75
C TRP A 216 -6.83 6.30 -7.23
N GLY A 217 -5.69 6.90 -7.61
CA GLY A 217 -5.09 6.69 -8.94
C GLY A 217 -4.77 5.21 -9.18
N SER A 218 -4.18 4.56 -8.18
CA SER A 218 -3.90 3.11 -8.22
C SER A 218 -5.17 2.28 -8.27
N TRP A 219 -6.20 2.68 -7.51
CA TRP A 219 -7.49 1.99 -7.48
C TRP A 219 -8.17 1.98 -8.86
N ILE A 220 -8.22 3.12 -9.57
CA ILE A 220 -8.78 3.15 -10.93
C ILE A 220 -7.90 2.37 -11.92
N THR A 221 -6.58 2.39 -11.74
CA THR A 221 -5.64 1.66 -12.60
C THR A 221 -5.87 0.15 -12.50
N GLY A 222 -6.15 -0.35 -11.31
CA GLY A 222 -6.42 -1.77 -11.09
C GLY A 222 -7.58 -2.35 -11.92
N PHE A 223 -8.54 -1.53 -12.34
CA PHE A 223 -9.59 -1.97 -13.25
C PHE A 223 -9.11 -2.14 -14.70
N CYS A 224 -7.98 -1.55 -15.07
CA CYS A 224 -7.49 -1.49 -16.44
C CYS A 224 -6.36 -2.47 -16.75
N VAL A 225 -5.82 -3.17 -15.73
CA VAL A 225 -4.64 -4.03 -15.84
C VAL A 225 -4.91 -5.47 -15.42
N GLY A 226 -3.97 -6.37 -15.72
CA GLY A 226 -4.08 -7.79 -15.38
C GLY A 226 -5.31 -8.46 -15.98
N ASP A 227 -5.94 -9.34 -15.23
CA ASP A 227 -7.13 -10.10 -15.63
C ASP A 227 -8.45 -9.35 -15.38
N VAL A 228 -8.42 -8.22 -14.70
CA VAL A 228 -9.62 -7.49 -14.27
C VAL A 228 -10.46 -7.00 -15.46
N PRO A 229 -9.88 -6.50 -16.58
CA PRO A 229 -10.65 -6.14 -17.76
C PRO A 229 -11.48 -7.31 -18.32
N ASP A 230 -10.92 -8.51 -18.38
CA ASP A 230 -11.63 -9.69 -18.87
C ASP A 230 -12.75 -10.12 -17.93
N GLN A 231 -12.51 -10.05 -16.61
CA GLN A 231 -13.53 -10.31 -15.58
C GLN A 231 -14.69 -9.29 -15.68
N LEU A 232 -14.37 -8.01 -15.90
CA LEU A 232 -15.36 -6.96 -16.11
C LEU A 232 -16.21 -7.21 -17.37
N ALA A 233 -15.60 -7.59 -18.50
CA ALA A 233 -16.31 -7.91 -19.72
C ALA A 233 -17.24 -9.12 -19.56
N ALA A 234 -16.78 -10.18 -18.90
CA ALA A 234 -17.57 -11.35 -18.60
C ALA A 234 -18.76 -11.03 -17.69
N SER A 235 -18.53 -10.30 -16.62
CA SER A 235 -19.57 -9.87 -15.66
C SER A 235 -20.62 -8.95 -16.31
N TYR A 236 -20.23 -8.07 -17.24
CA TYR A 236 -21.16 -7.28 -18.04
C TYR A 236 -22.08 -8.15 -18.87
N LYS A 237 -21.51 -9.16 -19.55
CA LYS A 237 -22.27 -10.10 -20.38
C LYS A 237 -23.24 -10.92 -19.54
N GLU A 238 -22.82 -11.37 -18.35
CA GLU A 238 -23.70 -12.10 -17.42
C GLU A 238 -24.87 -11.24 -16.95
N LEU A 239 -24.60 -10.00 -16.55
CA LEU A 239 -25.60 -9.08 -16.02
C LEU A 239 -26.62 -8.62 -17.07
N TYR A 240 -26.18 -8.30 -18.29
CA TYR A 240 -27.02 -7.68 -19.33
C TYR A 240 -27.36 -8.59 -20.49
N GLY A 241 -26.82 -9.82 -20.53
CA GLY A 241 -27.10 -10.82 -21.59
C GLY A 241 -26.53 -10.46 -22.98
N LYS A 242 -25.57 -9.55 -23.05
CA LYS A 242 -24.94 -9.08 -24.31
C LYS A 242 -23.46 -8.76 -24.10
N ASP A 243 -22.68 -8.86 -25.16
CA ASP A 243 -21.27 -8.47 -25.10
C ASP A 243 -21.11 -6.97 -24.83
N LEU A 244 -20.03 -6.61 -24.12
CA LEU A 244 -19.65 -5.22 -23.88
C LEU A 244 -19.14 -4.61 -25.20
N GLU A 245 -19.70 -3.47 -25.57
CA GLU A 245 -19.17 -2.63 -26.63
C GLU A 245 -18.31 -1.51 -26.03
N LEU A 246 -17.07 -1.40 -26.51
CA LEU A 246 -16.15 -0.36 -26.05
C LEU A 246 -16.42 0.95 -26.80
N SER A 247 -16.44 2.04 -26.06
CA SER A 247 -16.49 3.41 -26.61
C SER A 247 -15.15 3.78 -27.25
N ASP A 248 -15.17 4.77 -28.15
CA ASP A 248 -13.94 5.32 -28.74
C ASP A 248 -12.98 5.79 -27.65
N GLY A 249 -11.72 5.39 -27.75
CA GLY A 249 -10.67 5.71 -26.77
C GLY A 249 -10.59 4.78 -25.56
N CYS A 250 -11.50 3.80 -25.42
CA CYS A 250 -11.43 2.79 -24.38
C CYS A 250 -10.66 1.55 -24.89
N GLU A 251 -9.52 1.23 -24.29
CA GLU A 251 -8.66 0.13 -24.72
C GLU A 251 -9.20 -1.25 -24.30
N ASN A 252 -9.89 -1.31 -23.15
CA ASN A 252 -10.47 -2.53 -22.61
C ASN A 252 -11.69 -2.22 -21.73
N ALA A 253 -12.28 -3.26 -21.10
CA ALA A 253 -13.46 -3.13 -20.26
C ALA A 253 -13.24 -2.26 -19.02
N GLY A 254 -12.02 -2.18 -18.50
CA GLY A 254 -11.67 -1.31 -17.40
C GLY A 254 -11.81 0.17 -17.77
N TYR A 255 -11.24 0.58 -18.90
CA TYR A 255 -11.39 1.95 -19.41
C TYR A 255 -12.85 2.28 -19.70
N GLU A 256 -13.61 1.33 -20.29
CA GLU A 256 -15.04 1.52 -20.53
C GLU A 256 -15.83 1.67 -19.22
N PHE A 257 -15.51 0.87 -18.20
CA PHE A 257 -16.11 1.01 -16.88
C PHE A 257 -15.81 2.40 -16.28
N LEU A 258 -14.54 2.82 -16.28
CA LEU A 258 -14.14 4.12 -15.73
C LEU A 258 -14.83 5.27 -16.47
N LYS A 259 -14.95 5.20 -17.81
CA LYS A 259 -15.66 6.19 -18.59
C LYS A 259 -17.13 6.28 -18.17
N ARG A 260 -17.83 5.14 -18.10
CA ARG A 260 -19.26 5.13 -17.71
C ARG A 260 -19.46 5.53 -16.25
N LEU A 261 -18.55 5.19 -15.37
CA LEU A 261 -18.56 5.64 -13.97
C LEU A 261 -18.43 7.17 -13.89
N HIS A 262 -17.50 7.75 -14.67
CA HIS A 262 -17.31 9.19 -14.77
C HIS A 262 -18.55 9.90 -15.35
N ASP A 263 -19.15 9.33 -16.43
CA ASP A 263 -20.38 9.85 -17.05
C ASP A 263 -21.58 9.84 -16.07
N ASN A 264 -21.53 9.03 -15.02
CA ASN A 264 -22.50 8.99 -13.93
C ASN A 264 -22.27 10.08 -12.84
N GLU A 265 -21.35 11.02 -13.10
CA GLU A 265 -21.13 12.22 -12.27
C GLU A 265 -20.90 11.86 -10.78
N PRO A 266 -19.83 11.09 -10.45
CA PRO A 266 -19.55 10.75 -9.06
C PRO A 266 -19.28 12.01 -8.23
N ILE A 267 -19.68 11.95 -6.95
CA ILE A 267 -19.43 13.02 -5.98
C ILE A 267 -18.04 12.82 -5.39
N PHE A 268 -17.13 13.75 -5.66
CA PHE A 268 -15.79 13.71 -5.11
C PHE A 268 -15.71 14.34 -3.72
N THR A 269 -15.02 13.68 -2.80
CA THR A 269 -14.77 14.14 -1.44
C THR A 269 -13.28 14.08 -1.12
N SER A 270 -12.88 14.69 -0.02
CA SER A 270 -11.47 14.73 0.40
C SER A 270 -11.05 13.54 1.27
N SER A 271 -12.00 12.80 1.86
CA SER A 271 -11.66 11.74 2.80
C SER A 271 -12.67 10.57 2.81
N SER A 272 -12.17 9.38 3.17
CA SER A 272 -13.02 8.20 3.43
C SER A 272 -13.96 8.38 4.62
N ASP A 273 -13.65 9.26 5.57
CA ASP A 273 -14.54 9.54 6.71
C ASP A 273 -15.80 10.30 6.26
N GLU A 274 -15.64 11.30 5.39
CA GLU A 274 -16.76 12.04 4.81
C GLU A 274 -17.69 11.14 4.00
N ILE A 275 -17.12 10.20 3.24
CA ILE A 275 -17.91 9.21 2.49
C ILE A 275 -18.67 8.30 3.45
N ALA A 276 -17.99 7.72 4.44
CA ALA A 276 -18.59 6.81 5.41
C ALA A 276 -19.71 7.47 6.21
N GLU A 277 -19.54 8.73 6.64
CA GLU A 277 -20.55 9.52 7.31
C GLU A 277 -21.74 9.79 6.40
N SER A 278 -21.50 10.23 5.17
CA SER A 278 -22.57 10.56 4.21
C SER A 278 -23.41 9.35 3.85
N VAL A 279 -22.79 8.18 3.68
CA VAL A 279 -23.49 6.91 3.40
C VAL A 279 -24.16 6.37 4.66
N GLY A 280 -23.45 6.34 5.80
CA GLY A 280 -23.86 5.64 7.01
C GLY A 280 -24.84 6.39 7.91
N THR A 281 -25.06 7.69 7.71
CA THR A 281 -25.98 8.49 8.55
C THR A 281 -27.39 7.93 8.50
N LYS A 282 -28.03 7.79 9.68
CA LYS A 282 -29.42 7.30 9.83
C LYS A 282 -30.45 8.30 9.35
N GLY A 283 -31.68 7.80 9.09
CA GLY A 283 -32.86 8.61 8.72
C GLY A 283 -32.86 9.09 7.27
N GLN A 284 -31.98 8.59 6.43
CA GLN A 284 -31.94 8.91 5.00
C GLN A 284 -32.94 8.05 4.22
N THR A 285 -33.70 8.67 3.32
CA THR A 285 -34.65 7.95 2.44
C THR A 285 -34.06 7.53 1.11
N ASN A 286 -32.96 8.15 0.68
CA ASN A 286 -32.29 7.88 -0.59
C ASN A 286 -30.80 8.25 -0.45
N PRO A 287 -30.06 7.54 0.42
CA PRO A 287 -28.66 7.82 0.65
C PRO A 287 -27.82 7.55 -0.61
N PRO A 288 -26.64 8.16 -0.74
CA PRO A 288 -25.65 7.76 -1.71
C PRO A 288 -25.10 6.38 -1.37
N VAL A 289 -24.40 5.77 -2.31
CA VAL A 289 -23.44 4.71 -2.08
C VAL A 289 -22.03 5.28 -2.20
N GLY A 290 -21.03 4.65 -1.61
CA GLY A 290 -19.70 5.26 -1.67
C GLY A 290 -18.58 4.26 -1.49
N PHE A 291 -17.50 4.50 -2.21
CA PHE A 291 -16.26 3.76 -2.03
C PHE A 291 -15.41 4.42 -0.95
N CYS A 292 -15.05 3.65 0.08
CA CYS A 292 -14.11 4.10 1.09
C CYS A 292 -13.29 2.92 1.66
N ALA A 293 -12.31 3.23 2.50
CA ALA A 293 -11.51 2.20 3.15
C ALA A 293 -12.39 1.27 4.00
N SER A 294 -12.27 -0.03 3.81
CA SER A 294 -13.06 -1.08 4.49
C SER A 294 -13.00 -0.98 6.01
N SER A 295 -11.87 -0.54 6.57
CA SER A 295 -11.70 -0.32 8.01
C SER A 295 -12.60 0.77 8.61
N LYS A 296 -13.35 1.53 7.80
CA LYS A 296 -14.36 2.47 8.32
C LYS A 296 -15.52 1.76 9.04
N LEU A 297 -15.75 0.47 8.77
CA LEU A 297 -16.71 -0.37 9.51
C LEU A 297 -16.53 -0.29 11.03
N ARG A 298 -15.30 -0.21 11.51
CA ARG A 298 -15.01 -0.12 12.96
C ARG A 298 -15.65 1.08 13.64
N LYS A 299 -16.00 2.12 12.86
CA LYS A 299 -16.60 3.37 13.37
C LYS A 299 -18.12 3.35 13.44
N ASN A 300 -18.78 2.28 12.93
CA ASN A 300 -20.24 2.19 12.90
C ASN A 300 -20.87 2.37 14.29
N GLU A 301 -20.36 1.65 15.28
CA GLU A 301 -20.89 1.68 16.63
C GLU A 301 -20.66 3.05 17.28
N ASP A 302 -19.43 3.54 17.26
CA ASP A 302 -19.05 4.81 17.88
C ASP A 302 -19.81 6.00 17.31
N ASN A 303 -20.07 6.01 16.00
CA ASN A 303 -20.74 7.11 15.31
C ASN A 303 -22.25 6.86 15.10
N GLY A 304 -22.76 5.70 15.48
CA GLY A 304 -24.15 5.33 15.28
C GLY A 304 -24.54 5.23 13.79
N TRP A 305 -23.60 4.90 12.93
CA TRP A 305 -23.85 4.71 11.50
C TRP A 305 -24.51 3.36 11.20
N CYS A 306 -25.13 3.26 10.03
CA CYS A 306 -25.70 2.02 9.49
C CYS A 306 -25.03 1.65 8.16
N LEU A 307 -23.70 1.57 8.19
CA LEU A 307 -22.86 1.31 7.05
C LEU A 307 -22.61 -0.19 6.90
N ALA A 308 -22.79 -0.76 5.72
CA ALA A 308 -22.37 -2.11 5.40
C ALA A 308 -21.62 -2.19 4.07
N PRO A 309 -20.62 -3.08 3.95
CA PRO A 309 -19.87 -3.27 2.72
C PRO A 309 -20.66 -4.09 1.70
N VAL A 310 -20.32 -3.94 0.44
CA VAL A 310 -20.86 -4.73 -0.66
C VAL A 310 -19.76 -5.65 -1.18
N ASN A 311 -20.07 -6.94 -1.29
CA ASN A 311 -19.23 -7.88 -2.02
C ASN A 311 -19.67 -7.88 -3.49
N LEU A 312 -19.05 -7.02 -4.30
CA LEU A 312 -19.43 -6.77 -5.69
C LEU A 312 -18.91 -7.86 -6.63
N GLU A 313 -19.70 -8.19 -7.65
CA GLU A 313 -19.25 -8.90 -8.83
C GLU A 313 -18.69 -7.91 -9.88
N PRO A 314 -17.66 -8.25 -10.65
CA PRO A 314 -16.77 -9.40 -10.49
C PRO A 314 -15.71 -9.18 -9.40
N THR A 315 -15.56 -7.96 -8.91
CA THR A 315 -14.59 -7.61 -7.88
C THR A 315 -15.16 -6.60 -6.89
N THR A 316 -14.97 -6.87 -5.60
CA THR A 316 -15.40 -5.98 -4.52
C THR A 316 -14.42 -4.84 -4.28
N GLY A 317 -13.21 -4.97 -4.79
CA GLY A 317 -12.17 -3.96 -4.65
C GLY A 317 -10.78 -4.50 -4.91
N ILE A 318 -9.82 -3.60 -4.83
CA ILE A 318 -8.41 -3.86 -5.00
C ILE A 318 -7.76 -3.84 -3.62
N PRO A 319 -6.92 -4.84 -3.28
CA PRO A 319 -6.25 -4.89 -2.00
C PRO A 319 -5.35 -3.67 -1.79
N ALA A 320 -5.39 -3.14 -0.60
CA ALA A 320 -4.48 -2.10 -0.12
C ALA A 320 -3.69 -2.68 1.06
N ILE A 321 -2.48 -3.17 0.78
CA ILE A 321 -1.62 -3.75 1.79
C ILE A 321 -0.97 -2.61 2.58
N ASN A 322 -1.18 -2.61 3.89
CA ASN A 322 -0.46 -1.75 4.81
C ASN A 322 0.90 -2.36 5.07
N THR A 323 1.97 -1.61 4.89
CA THR A 323 3.35 -2.08 4.91
C THR A 323 4.19 -1.30 5.91
N LEU A 324 5.24 -1.94 6.37
CA LEU A 324 6.23 -1.36 7.27
C LEU A 324 7.60 -1.37 6.60
N TYR A 325 8.38 -0.33 6.83
CA TYR A 325 9.75 -0.23 6.32
C TYR A 325 10.66 0.36 7.40
N VAL A 326 11.89 -0.11 7.43
CA VAL A 326 12.98 0.60 8.12
C VAL A 326 13.49 1.69 7.19
N VAL A 327 13.69 2.89 7.69
CA VAL A 327 14.28 3.99 6.91
C VAL A 327 15.80 3.77 6.80
N GLY A 328 16.32 3.94 5.59
CA GLY A 328 17.76 3.79 5.34
C GLY A 328 18.57 4.83 6.12
N GLU A 329 19.71 4.39 6.65
CA GLU A 329 20.62 5.23 7.43
C GLU A 329 20.01 5.86 8.70
N CYS A 330 18.88 5.33 9.20
CA CYS A 330 18.29 5.79 10.45
C CYS A 330 19.25 5.59 11.65
N GLU A 331 19.07 6.41 12.69
CA GLU A 331 19.93 6.39 13.89
C GLU A 331 19.67 5.18 14.79
N HIS A 332 18.42 4.60 14.74
CA HIS A 332 17.99 3.55 15.68
C HIS A 332 17.49 2.29 14.95
N PRO A 333 18.33 1.61 14.13
CA PRO A 333 17.89 0.48 13.30
C PRO A 333 17.40 -0.73 14.12
N ASN A 334 17.97 -1.00 15.30
CA ASN A 334 17.52 -2.11 16.14
C ASN A 334 16.20 -1.78 16.85
N ALA A 335 15.98 -0.54 17.27
CA ALA A 335 14.69 -0.08 17.76
C ALA A 335 13.63 -0.14 16.65
N ALA A 336 13.98 0.19 15.41
CA ALA A 336 13.10 0.07 14.25
C ALA A 336 12.68 -1.39 13.98
N LYS A 337 13.64 -2.32 13.96
CA LYS A 337 13.37 -3.76 13.79
C LYS A 337 12.47 -4.30 14.91
N LEU A 338 12.76 -3.95 16.15
CA LEU A 338 11.95 -4.34 17.33
C LEU A 338 10.52 -3.80 17.21
N PHE A 339 10.37 -2.53 16.80
CA PHE A 339 9.07 -1.89 16.65
C PHE A 339 8.24 -2.52 15.53
N ILE A 340 8.86 -2.89 14.41
CA ILE A 340 8.19 -3.63 13.32
C ILE A 340 7.68 -4.99 13.82
N ARG A 341 8.52 -5.77 14.51
CA ARG A 341 8.12 -7.05 15.12
C ARG A 341 6.95 -6.87 16.08
N PHE A 342 7.00 -5.84 16.92
CA PHE A 342 5.91 -5.52 17.84
C PHE A 342 4.60 -5.18 17.12
N MET A 343 4.66 -4.36 16.07
CA MET A 343 3.48 -4.03 15.27
C MET A 343 2.89 -5.26 14.57
N MET A 344 3.72 -6.19 14.11
CA MET A 344 3.28 -7.42 13.46
C MET A 344 2.72 -8.45 14.45
N GLY A 345 3.03 -8.32 15.74
CA GLY A 345 2.67 -9.26 16.79
C GLY A 345 3.61 -10.46 16.90
N GLY A 346 3.83 -10.95 18.10
CA GLY A 346 4.69 -12.11 18.37
C GLY A 346 4.08 -13.43 17.88
N VAL A 347 4.93 -14.40 17.56
CA VAL A 347 4.52 -15.78 17.25
C VAL A 347 4.13 -16.58 18.52
N ASP A 348 4.38 -16.04 19.68
CA ASP A 348 3.92 -16.55 20.97
C ASP A 348 2.48 -16.18 21.32
N GLY A 349 1.80 -15.45 20.43
CA GLY A 349 0.43 -14.98 20.59
C GLY A 349 0.32 -13.61 21.28
N ASP A 350 1.42 -12.93 21.56
CA ASP A 350 1.36 -11.54 22.03
C ASP A 350 1.03 -10.60 20.86
N LEU A 351 -0.22 -10.21 20.76
CA LEU A 351 -0.73 -9.28 19.76
C LEU A 351 -0.90 -7.85 20.30
N SER A 352 -0.20 -7.47 21.37
CA SER A 352 -0.35 -6.16 22.01
C SER A 352 -0.13 -4.97 21.06
N GLY A 353 0.78 -5.09 20.09
CA GLY A 353 0.99 -4.11 19.02
C GLY A 353 0.01 -4.25 17.86
N TYR A 354 -0.27 -5.49 17.44
CA TYR A 354 -1.10 -5.77 16.27
C TYR A 354 -2.60 -5.53 16.50
N LYS A 355 -3.12 -5.74 17.71
CA LYS A 355 -4.56 -5.65 18.05
C LYS A 355 -5.26 -4.38 17.57
N TYR A 356 -4.54 -3.29 17.42
CA TYR A 356 -5.09 -2.02 16.94
C TYR A 356 -5.40 -2.03 15.44
N PHE A 357 -4.80 -2.96 14.69
CA PHE A 357 -4.99 -3.15 13.26
C PHE A 357 -5.94 -4.30 12.95
N ASN A 358 -6.12 -5.25 13.87
CA ASN A 358 -7.09 -6.33 13.77
C ASN A 358 -8.50 -5.83 14.10
N THR A 359 -9.13 -5.19 13.14
CA THR A 359 -10.45 -4.53 13.28
C THR A 359 -11.34 -4.87 12.10
N LEU A 360 -12.67 -4.70 12.26
CA LEU A 360 -13.61 -4.88 11.15
C LEU A 360 -13.17 -4.13 9.89
N GLY A 361 -13.15 -4.84 8.76
CA GLY A 361 -12.69 -4.32 7.48
C GLY A 361 -11.17 -4.24 7.32
N GLY A 362 -10.42 -4.83 8.24
CA GLY A 362 -9.01 -5.14 8.12
C GLY A 362 -8.79 -6.64 8.25
N TRP A 363 -7.91 -7.21 7.43
CA TRP A 363 -7.62 -8.65 7.45
C TRP A 363 -6.14 -8.88 7.73
N PRO A 364 -5.80 -9.80 8.65
CA PRO A 364 -4.42 -10.16 8.88
C PRO A 364 -3.82 -10.80 7.62
N VAL A 365 -2.54 -10.54 7.39
CA VAL A 365 -1.75 -11.25 6.36
C VAL A 365 -1.16 -12.55 6.91
N ARG A 366 -1.14 -12.71 8.22
CA ARG A 366 -0.63 -13.89 8.93
C ARG A 366 -1.74 -14.93 9.09
N ASP A 367 -1.42 -16.19 8.79
CA ASP A 367 -2.34 -17.33 8.88
C ASP A 367 -2.61 -17.81 10.30
N ASP A 368 -1.78 -17.39 11.26
CA ASP A 368 -1.91 -17.71 12.69
C ASP A 368 -2.66 -16.63 13.51
N ILE A 369 -3.16 -15.56 12.84
CA ILE A 369 -3.98 -14.51 13.48
C ILE A 369 -5.41 -14.59 12.95
N GLU A 370 -6.36 -14.85 13.86
CA GLU A 370 -7.77 -14.81 13.52
C GLU A 370 -8.24 -13.38 13.19
N PRO A 371 -9.02 -13.15 12.12
CA PRO A 371 -9.62 -11.87 11.84
C PRO A 371 -10.52 -11.38 12.99
N ALA A 372 -10.74 -10.08 13.05
CA ALA A 372 -11.64 -9.48 14.04
C ALA A 372 -13.03 -10.12 14.01
N GLU A 373 -13.65 -10.33 15.17
CA GLU A 373 -14.99 -10.91 15.29
C GLU A 373 -16.01 -10.14 14.43
N GLY A 374 -16.80 -10.86 13.66
CA GLY A 374 -17.78 -10.29 12.72
C GLY A 374 -17.21 -9.88 11.36
N SER A 375 -15.92 -10.10 11.10
CA SER A 375 -15.35 -9.92 9.77
C SER A 375 -15.83 -11.01 8.82
N THR A 376 -16.21 -10.62 7.59
CA THR A 376 -16.33 -11.61 6.49
C THR A 376 -14.95 -12.19 6.20
N PRO A 377 -14.78 -13.51 6.09
CA PRO A 377 -13.50 -14.09 5.70
C PRO A 377 -12.98 -13.51 4.38
N TYR A 378 -11.69 -13.17 4.33
CA TYR A 378 -11.11 -12.57 3.12
C TYR A 378 -11.27 -13.46 1.88
N SER A 379 -11.20 -14.78 2.05
CA SER A 379 -11.39 -15.78 0.99
C SER A 379 -12.83 -15.85 0.43
N GLU A 380 -13.82 -15.27 1.10
CA GLU A 380 -15.19 -15.17 0.62
C GLU A 380 -15.46 -13.88 -0.16
N LEU A 381 -14.51 -12.97 -0.20
CA LEU A 381 -14.63 -11.71 -0.94
C LEU A 381 -14.18 -11.93 -2.39
N HIS A 382 -14.88 -11.27 -3.31
CA HIS A 382 -14.50 -11.20 -4.72
C HIS A 382 -13.37 -10.18 -4.89
N VAL A 383 -12.17 -10.53 -4.46
CA VAL A 383 -10.99 -9.66 -4.58
C VAL A 383 -10.22 -10.07 -5.82
N SER A 384 -9.91 -9.10 -6.66
CA SER A 384 -9.07 -9.34 -7.84
C SER A 384 -7.61 -9.51 -7.42
N ASP A 385 -6.94 -10.49 -8.01
CA ASP A 385 -5.48 -10.54 -7.97
C ASP A 385 -4.94 -9.31 -8.69
N PHE A 386 -4.00 -8.66 -8.04
CA PHE A 386 -3.41 -7.48 -8.64
C PHE A 386 -1.90 -7.46 -8.39
N ASN A 387 -1.18 -6.97 -9.41
CA ASN A 387 0.26 -6.84 -9.37
C ASN A 387 0.64 -5.37 -9.26
N VAL A 388 1.34 -5.00 -8.19
CA VAL A 388 1.80 -3.62 -7.98
C VAL A 388 2.70 -3.11 -9.12
N THR A 389 3.43 -4.00 -9.81
CA THR A 389 4.24 -3.63 -10.98
C THR A 389 3.36 -3.21 -12.16
N ASP A 390 2.27 -3.94 -12.43
CA ASP A 390 1.34 -3.58 -13.49
C ASP A 390 0.67 -2.23 -13.20
N ILE A 391 0.36 -1.95 -11.93
CA ILE A 391 -0.15 -0.64 -11.51
C ILE A 391 0.91 0.44 -11.76
N TYR A 392 2.15 0.21 -11.31
CA TYR A 392 3.25 1.17 -11.43
C TYR A 392 3.51 1.58 -12.88
N GLU A 393 3.49 0.62 -13.79
CA GLU A 393 3.73 0.86 -15.22
C GLU A 393 2.56 1.58 -15.92
N ASN A 394 1.32 1.40 -15.42
CA ASN A 394 0.11 1.88 -16.09
C ASN A 394 -0.62 3.04 -15.39
N ILE A 395 -0.17 3.48 -14.21
CA ILE A 395 -0.88 4.51 -13.44
C ILE A 395 -0.97 5.85 -14.19
N ASN A 396 0.08 6.27 -14.89
CA ASN A 396 0.08 7.53 -15.61
C ASN A 396 -0.86 7.49 -16.83
N PRO A 397 -0.79 6.50 -17.75
CA PRO A 397 -1.77 6.37 -18.83
C PRO A 397 -3.23 6.38 -18.37
N VAL A 398 -3.56 5.67 -17.28
CA VAL A 398 -4.94 5.63 -16.76
C VAL A 398 -5.37 6.96 -16.16
N ARG A 399 -4.47 7.65 -15.43
CA ARG A 399 -4.75 9.00 -14.91
C ARG A 399 -4.90 10.04 -16.02
N ASP A 400 -4.11 9.93 -17.08
CA ASP A 400 -4.26 10.79 -18.27
C ASP A 400 -5.62 10.54 -18.95
N PHE A 401 -6.02 9.27 -19.11
CA PHE A 401 -7.34 8.93 -19.61
C PHE A 401 -8.45 9.53 -18.71
N TRP A 402 -8.39 9.35 -17.40
CA TRP A 402 -9.36 9.93 -16.47
C TRP A 402 -9.44 11.46 -16.59
N THR A 403 -8.29 12.13 -16.73
CA THR A 403 -8.21 13.58 -16.92
C THR A 403 -8.91 14.05 -18.20
N LEU A 404 -8.86 13.24 -19.27
CA LEU A 404 -9.48 13.57 -20.55
C LEU A 404 -11.01 13.36 -20.58
N LEU A 405 -11.56 12.69 -19.57
CA LEU A 405 -13.02 12.52 -19.44
C LEU A 405 -13.74 13.79 -18.97
N GLY A 406 -13.04 14.70 -18.30
CA GLY A 406 -13.59 16.00 -17.93
C GLY A 406 -12.95 16.52 -16.67
#